data_9de0f4ed5546dd39186e5af9ec1768ff
#
_entry.id   9de0f4ed5546dd39186e5af9ec1768ff
#
_cell.length_a   1.000
_cell.length_b   1.000
_cell.length_c   1.000
_cell.angle_alpha   90.00
_cell.angle_beta   90.00
_cell.angle_gamma   90.00
#
_symmetry.space_group_name_H-M   'P 1'
#
loop_
_entity.id
_entity.type
_entity.pdbx_description
1 polymer ?
#
loop_
_entity_poly.entity_id
_entity_poly.type
_entity_poly.pdbx_seq_one_letter_code
_entity_poly.pdbx_strand_id
1 'polypeptide(L)'
;MKHLLHLTFLALGLFVTVGTSNAQQPATATGTRIDVIDFHNEHRCKTCLTIQSLTEEVLNTTFAAQKKAGTITFRLVNVEDAANEKVAEDFGAYGTALFLHVHKNGKAEKIDLTEWAFMTANDAAKFKAELTKKLRAAL
;
A
#
# COMPACT_ATOMS: atom_id res chain seq x y z
N MET A 1 -33.47 75.08 -27.08
CA MET A 1 -32.31 74.81 -26.30
C MET A 1 -32.53 73.45 -25.68
N LYS A 2 -31.96 72.44 -26.29
CA LYS A 2 -32.28 71.00 -26.10
C LYS A 2 -31.17 70.31 -25.40
N HIS A 3 -31.40 69.93 -24.17
CA HIS A 3 -30.42 69.08 -23.43
C HIS A 3 -30.57 67.60 -23.82
N LEU A 4 -29.58 67.09 -24.50
CA LEU A 4 -29.53 65.70 -24.89
C LEU A 4 -28.90 64.88 -23.74
N LEU A 5 -29.75 64.08 -23.11
CA LEU A 5 -29.34 63.20 -22.00
C LEU A 5 -28.76 61.92 -22.54
N HIS A 6 -27.46 61.73 -22.37
CA HIS A 6 -26.81 60.46 -22.73
C HIS A 6 -26.91 59.48 -21.58
N LEU A 7 -27.71 58.46 -21.76
CA LEU A 7 -27.86 57.35 -20.84
C LEU A 7 -26.77 56.30 -21.17
N THR A 8 -25.69 56.28 -20.41
CA THR A 8 -24.65 55.24 -20.55
C THR A 8 -25.08 54.00 -19.76
N PHE A 9 -25.43 52.94 -20.47
CA PHE A 9 -25.74 51.63 -19.90
C PHE A 9 -24.41 50.93 -19.56
N LEU A 10 -24.12 50.81 -18.26
CA LEU A 10 -22.98 50.03 -17.74
C LEU A 10 -23.40 48.56 -17.62
N ALA A 11 -23.07 47.76 -18.62
CA ALA A 11 -23.28 46.31 -18.58
C ALA A 11 -22.21 45.69 -17.69
N LEU A 12 -22.61 45.32 -16.47
CA LEU A 12 -21.76 44.54 -15.54
C LEU A 12 -21.75 43.05 -15.96
N GLY A 13 -20.74 42.66 -16.74
CA GLY A 13 -20.56 41.28 -17.16
C GLY A 13 -20.10 40.41 -15.97
N LEU A 14 -20.99 39.54 -15.49
CA LEU A 14 -20.68 38.51 -14.50
C LEU A 14 -19.87 37.40 -15.15
N PHE A 15 -18.52 37.41 -15.00
CA PHE A 15 -17.67 36.33 -15.42
C PHE A 15 -17.81 35.16 -14.43
N VAL A 16 -18.65 34.19 -14.79
CA VAL A 16 -18.68 32.89 -14.07
C VAL A 16 -17.47 32.08 -14.52
N THR A 17 -16.42 32.06 -13.71
CA THR A 17 -15.29 31.13 -13.90
C THR A 17 -15.73 29.71 -13.50
N VAL A 18 -16.06 28.90 -14.50
CA VAL A 18 -16.26 27.45 -14.32
C VAL A 18 -14.89 26.85 -14.00
N GLY A 19 -14.65 26.63 -12.71
CA GLY A 19 -13.49 25.88 -12.26
C GLY A 19 -13.61 24.42 -12.74
N THR A 20 -12.84 24.05 -13.77
CA THR A 20 -12.67 22.65 -14.13
C THR A 20 -11.88 21.97 -13.02
N SER A 21 -12.60 21.28 -12.11
CA SER A 21 -12.00 20.35 -11.17
C SER A 21 -11.40 19.20 -12.00
N ASN A 22 -10.11 19.25 -12.26
CA ASN A 22 -9.35 18.08 -12.72
C ASN A 22 -9.45 17.04 -11.60
N ALA A 23 -10.40 16.13 -11.69
CA ALA A 23 -10.37 14.89 -10.97
C ALA A 23 -9.10 14.17 -11.43
N GLN A 24 -8.06 14.23 -10.58
CA GLN A 24 -6.79 13.55 -10.81
C GLN A 24 -7.08 12.06 -10.81
N GLN A 25 -7.28 11.50 -11.99
CA GLN A 25 -7.38 10.06 -12.21
C GLN A 25 -6.12 9.45 -11.61
N PRO A 26 -6.23 8.47 -10.68
CA PRO A 26 -5.04 7.85 -10.12
C PRO A 26 -4.20 7.34 -11.28
N ALA A 27 -2.99 7.87 -11.40
CA ALA A 27 -2.04 7.43 -12.40
C ALA A 27 -1.91 5.92 -12.26
N THR A 28 -2.25 5.17 -13.32
CA THR A 28 -1.94 3.75 -13.42
C THR A 28 -0.43 3.64 -13.32
N ALA A 29 0.06 3.33 -12.13
CA ALA A 29 1.49 3.15 -11.91
C ALA A 29 1.95 2.00 -12.80
N THR A 30 2.65 2.32 -13.89
CA THR A 30 3.26 1.36 -14.81
C THR A 30 4.47 0.64 -14.20
N GLY A 31 4.55 0.59 -12.86
CA GLY A 31 5.62 -0.05 -12.11
C GLY A 31 5.13 -1.21 -11.25
N THR A 32 6.04 -2.07 -10.84
CA THR A 32 5.76 -3.10 -9.83
C THR A 32 5.61 -2.44 -8.46
N ARG A 33 4.59 -2.84 -7.70
CA ARG A 33 4.41 -2.50 -6.29
C ARG A 33 4.19 -3.78 -5.50
N ILE A 34 4.77 -3.87 -4.31
CA ILE A 34 4.62 -5.01 -3.41
C ILE A 34 4.09 -4.49 -2.06
N ASP A 35 2.94 -4.99 -1.64
CA ASP A 35 2.46 -4.81 -0.28
C ASP A 35 2.85 -6.06 0.52
N VAL A 36 3.76 -5.93 1.47
CA VAL A 36 4.11 -6.99 2.42
C VAL A 36 3.11 -6.90 3.56
N ILE A 37 2.35 -7.97 3.79
CA ILE A 37 1.27 -7.99 4.78
C ILE A 37 1.56 -9.09 5.79
N ASP A 38 1.71 -8.71 7.06
CA ASP A 38 1.82 -9.63 8.20
C ASP A 38 0.48 -9.62 8.94
N PHE A 39 -0.30 -10.69 8.75
CA PHE A 39 -1.53 -10.93 9.48
C PHE A 39 -1.20 -11.51 10.85
N HIS A 40 -1.95 -11.13 11.87
CA HIS A 40 -1.73 -11.60 13.23
C HIS A 40 -3.00 -11.59 14.07
N ASN A 41 -3.03 -12.40 15.12
CA ASN A 41 -3.99 -12.33 16.21
C ASN A 41 -3.56 -11.29 17.25
N GLU A 42 -4.46 -10.88 18.13
CA GLU A 42 -4.13 -9.98 19.24
C GLU A 42 -3.07 -10.60 20.15
N HIS A 43 -3.25 -11.88 20.50
CA HIS A 43 -2.26 -12.65 21.27
C HIS A 43 -1.20 -13.26 20.32
N ARG A 44 -0.02 -12.68 20.32
CA ARG A 44 1.06 -13.06 19.41
C ARG A 44 2.07 -14.00 20.06
N CYS A 45 2.38 -15.09 19.38
CA CYS A 45 3.42 -16.03 19.77
C CYS A 45 4.83 -15.47 19.55
N LYS A 46 5.85 -16.03 20.22
CA LYS A 46 7.25 -15.61 20.04
C LYS A 46 7.68 -15.70 18.56
N THR A 47 7.38 -16.80 17.89
CA THR A 47 7.71 -16.99 16.47
C THR A 47 7.03 -15.95 15.58
N CYS A 48 5.76 -15.62 15.86
CA CYS A 48 5.01 -14.59 15.13
C CYS A 48 5.70 -13.22 15.24
N LEU A 49 6.14 -12.83 16.45
CA LEU A 49 6.88 -11.60 16.68
C LEU A 49 8.27 -11.62 15.99
N THR A 50 8.91 -12.78 15.95
CA THR A 50 10.20 -12.95 15.26
C THR A 50 10.04 -12.75 13.74
N ILE A 51 9.01 -13.34 13.14
CA ILE A 51 8.69 -13.17 11.71
C ILE A 51 8.51 -11.69 11.38
N GLN A 52 7.69 -10.98 12.16
CA GLN A 52 7.51 -9.53 11.99
C GLN A 52 8.85 -8.78 12.06
N SER A 53 9.61 -8.98 13.14
CA SER A 53 10.86 -8.26 13.39
C SER A 53 11.88 -8.48 12.28
N LEU A 54 12.07 -9.72 11.82
CA LEU A 54 12.98 -10.04 10.73
C LEU A 54 12.50 -9.49 9.38
N THR A 55 11.20 -9.48 9.13
CA THR A 55 10.60 -8.87 7.94
C THR A 55 10.86 -7.37 7.94
N GLU A 56 10.55 -6.68 9.03
CA GLU A 56 10.79 -5.24 9.17
C GLU A 56 12.28 -4.89 9.03
N GLU A 57 13.18 -5.69 9.59
CA GLU A 57 14.63 -5.48 9.45
C GLU A 57 15.05 -5.52 7.98
N VAL A 58 14.63 -6.54 7.22
CA VAL A 58 14.93 -6.65 5.78
C VAL A 58 14.39 -5.44 5.01
N LEU A 59 13.16 -5.04 5.29
CA LEU A 59 12.52 -3.91 4.62
C LEU A 59 13.16 -2.55 4.96
N ASN A 60 13.60 -2.37 6.20
CA ASN A 60 14.20 -1.12 6.68
C ASN A 60 15.68 -1.00 6.32
N THR A 61 16.36 -2.12 6.01
CA THR A 61 17.78 -2.12 5.63
C THR A 61 17.95 -2.34 4.13
N THR A 62 17.64 -3.53 3.64
CA THR A 62 17.90 -3.93 2.25
C THR A 62 16.98 -3.22 1.25
N PHE A 63 15.74 -2.93 1.63
CA PHE A 63 14.72 -2.31 0.76
C PHE A 63 14.29 -0.91 1.23
N ALA A 64 15.12 -0.23 2.01
CA ALA A 64 14.83 1.10 2.55
C ALA A 64 14.46 2.12 1.45
N ALA A 65 15.15 2.07 0.29
CA ALA A 65 14.87 2.94 -0.84
C ALA A 65 13.51 2.66 -1.47
N GLN A 66 13.17 1.38 -1.69
CA GLN A 66 11.88 0.95 -2.24
C GLN A 66 10.73 1.27 -1.28
N LYS A 67 10.96 1.11 0.02
CA LYS A 67 10.00 1.47 1.06
C LYS A 67 9.74 2.98 1.06
N LYS A 68 10.80 3.79 0.99
CA LYS A 68 10.69 5.26 0.91
C LYS A 68 9.97 5.71 -0.36
N ALA A 69 10.20 5.03 -1.47
CA ALA A 69 9.54 5.32 -2.75
C ALA A 69 8.09 4.81 -2.84
N GLY A 70 7.61 4.03 -1.85
CA GLY A 70 6.28 3.40 -1.88
C GLY A 70 6.17 2.22 -2.83
N THR A 71 7.29 1.76 -3.42
CA THR A 71 7.33 0.55 -4.26
C THR A 71 7.12 -0.71 -3.43
N ILE A 72 7.60 -0.70 -2.18
CA ILE A 72 7.30 -1.73 -1.19
C ILE A 72 6.64 -1.06 0.01
N THR A 73 5.50 -1.60 0.45
CA THR A 73 4.84 -1.21 1.69
C THR A 73 4.87 -2.34 2.71
N PHE A 74 4.66 -2.03 3.98
CA PHE A 74 4.49 -3.03 5.03
C PHE A 74 3.27 -2.70 5.87
N ARG A 75 2.43 -3.69 6.12
CA ARG A 75 1.25 -3.56 6.97
C ARG A 75 1.18 -4.71 7.97
N LEU A 76 0.86 -4.37 9.21
CA LEU A 76 0.36 -5.31 10.20
C LEU A 76 -1.17 -5.30 10.15
N VAL A 77 -1.78 -6.48 10.13
CA VAL A 77 -3.23 -6.63 10.05
C VAL A 77 -3.69 -7.58 11.14
N ASN A 78 -4.35 -7.05 12.16
CA ASN A 78 -4.99 -7.87 13.20
C ASN A 78 -6.25 -8.50 12.61
N VAL A 79 -6.28 -9.84 12.48
CA VAL A 79 -7.42 -10.57 11.90
C VAL A 79 -8.64 -10.60 12.84
N GLU A 80 -8.46 -10.28 14.12
CA GLU A 80 -9.55 -10.22 15.12
C GLU A 80 -10.25 -8.85 15.14
N ASP A 81 -9.69 -7.85 14.43
CA ASP A 81 -10.33 -6.54 14.29
C ASP A 81 -11.36 -6.59 13.15
N ALA A 82 -12.63 -6.29 13.48
CA ALA A 82 -13.73 -6.26 12.53
C ALA A 82 -13.47 -5.34 11.31
N ALA A 83 -12.69 -4.27 11.49
CA ALA A 83 -12.29 -3.40 10.38
C ALA A 83 -11.41 -4.11 9.34
N ASN A 84 -10.77 -5.21 9.72
CA ASN A 84 -9.87 -5.99 8.87
C ASN A 84 -10.51 -7.28 8.31
N GLU A 85 -11.75 -7.62 8.71
CA GLU A 85 -12.43 -8.85 8.33
C GLU A 85 -12.36 -9.08 6.81
N LYS A 86 -12.76 -8.10 6.03
CA LYS A 86 -12.75 -8.22 4.56
C LYS A 86 -11.36 -8.50 3.99
N VAL A 87 -10.33 -7.84 4.46
CA VAL A 87 -8.97 -8.08 3.94
C VAL A 87 -8.43 -9.42 4.41
N ALA A 88 -8.74 -9.85 5.63
CA ALA A 88 -8.37 -11.16 6.14
C ALA A 88 -9.03 -12.28 5.32
N GLU A 89 -10.32 -12.18 5.05
CA GLU A 89 -11.06 -13.11 4.17
C GLU A 89 -10.51 -13.15 2.75
N ASP A 90 -10.27 -11.97 2.14
CA ASP A 90 -9.71 -11.87 0.78
C ASP A 90 -8.36 -12.60 0.65
N PHE A 91 -7.57 -12.66 1.73
CA PHE A 91 -6.29 -13.39 1.77
C PHE A 91 -6.42 -14.81 2.32
N GLY A 92 -7.57 -15.21 2.86
CA GLY A 92 -7.74 -16.49 3.56
C GLY A 92 -6.93 -16.55 4.85
N ALA A 93 -6.64 -15.40 5.47
CA ALA A 93 -5.81 -15.27 6.66
C ALA A 93 -6.70 -15.29 7.92
N TYR A 94 -6.75 -16.43 8.58
CA TYR A 94 -7.52 -16.63 9.82
C TYR A 94 -6.64 -16.61 11.09
N GLY A 95 -5.41 -16.16 10.96
CA GLY A 95 -4.43 -16.10 12.03
C GLY A 95 -3.12 -15.49 11.51
N THR A 96 -1.98 -15.83 12.16
CA THR A 96 -0.68 -15.33 11.72
C THR A 96 -0.34 -15.86 10.33
N ALA A 97 -0.10 -14.94 9.39
CA ALA A 97 0.26 -15.26 8.02
C ALA A 97 1.11 -14.13 7.41
N LEU A 98 2.07 -14.48 6.55
CA LEU A 98 2.90 -13.51 5.83
C LEU A 98 2.65 -13.62 4.33
N PHE A 99 2.25 -12.51 3.70
CA PHE A 99 1.98 -12.45 2.28
C PHE A 99 2.79 -11.36 1.58
N LEU A 100 3.12 -11.62 0.30
CA LEU A 100 3.46 -10.57 -0.66
C LEU A 100 2.27 -10.39 -1.59
N HIS A 101 1.69 -9.19 -1.62
CA HIS A 101 0.69 -8.81 -2.60
C HIS A 101 1.36 -7.98 -3.69
N VAL A 102 1.64 -8.63 -4.81
CA VAL A 102 2.42 -8.07 -5.91
C VAL A 102 1.47 -7.50 -6.95
N HIS A 103 1.63 -6.21 -7.25
CA HIS A 103 0.92 -5.52 -8.33
C HIS A 103 1.90 -5.24 -9.47
N LYS A 104 1.65 -5.85 -10.62
CA LYS A 104 2.53 -5.73 -11.80
C LYS A 104 1.71 -5.75 -13.08
N ASN A 105 1.91 -4.77 -13.96
CA ASN A 105 1.25 -4.71 -15.27
C ASN A 105 -0.29 -4.80 -15.19
N GLY A 106 -0.89 -4.13 -14.20
CA GLY A 106 -2.34 -4.12 -13.98
C GLY A 106 -2.92 -5.43 -13.40
N LYS A 107 -2.09 -6.39 -13.05
CA LYS A 107 -2.46 -7.64 -12.37
C LYS A 107 -2.02 -7.59 -10.91
N ALA A 108 -2.74 -8.32 -10.07
CA ALA A 108 -2.39 -8.51 -8.68
C ALA A 108 -2.24 -10.02 -8.40
N GLU A 109 -1.18 -10.39 -7.68
CA GLU A 109 -0.88 -11.75 -7.26
C GLU A 109 -0.64 -11.78 -5.76
N LYS A 110 -1.22 -12.76 -5.07
CA LYS A 110 -1.01 -13.01 -3.64
C LYS A 110 -0.06 -14.20 -3.49
N ILE A 111 1.12 -13.96 -2.94
CA ILE A 111 2.13 -15.00 -2.69
C ILE A 111 2.12 -15.26 -1.19
N ASP A 112 1.67 -16.44 -0.79
CA ASP A 112 1.69 -16.89 0.60
C ASP A 112 3.08 -17.35 0.98
N LEU A 113 3.66 -16.71 1.99
CA LEU A 113 4.96 -17.03 2.57
C LEU A 113 4.85 -17.61 3.99
N THR A 114 3.65 -17.89 4.46
CA THR A 114 3.38 -18.27 5.86
C THR A 114 4.17 -19.50 6.29
N GLU A 115 4.02 -20.61 5.57
CA GLU A 115 4.72 -21.85 5.90
C GLU A 115 6.25 -21.66 5.92
N TRP A 116 6.77 -21.04 4.86
CA TRP A 116 8.19 -20.74 4.76
C TRP A 116 8.67 -19.86 5.92
N ALA A 117 7.91 -18.83 6.30
CA ALA A 117 8.27 -17.91 7.37
C ALA A 117 8.37 -18.64 8.71
N PHE A 118 7.40 -19.49 9.03
CA PHE A 118 7.45 -20.31 10.26
C PHE A 118 8.60 -21.29 10.28
N MET A 119 8.91 -21.93 9.15
CA MET A 119 10.01 -22.90 9.04
C MET A 119 11.38 -22.23 9.20
N THR A 120 11.53 -20.98 8.81
CA THR A 120 12.83 -20.29 8.79
C THR A 120 13.02 -19.28 9.91
N ALA A 121 11.98 -18.93 10.67
CA ALA A 121 12.03 -17.90 11.72
C ALA A 121 13.11 -18.13 12.79
N ASN A 122 13.51 -19.38 13.03
CA ASN A 122 14.55 -19.72 14.01
C ASN A 122 15.97 -19.51 13.50
N ASP A 123 16.14 -19.25 12.19
CA ASP A 123 17.42 -18.93 11.55
C ASP A 123 17.32 -17.55 10.91
N ALA A 124 17.66 -16.50 11.68
CA ALA A 124 17.53 -15.13 11.24
C ALA A 124 18.36 -14.81 9.97
N ALA A 125 19.53 -15.41 9.82
CA ALA A 125 20.39 -15.19 8.64
C ALA A 125 19.73 -15.76 7.38
N LYS A 126 19.25 -17.00 7.46
CA LYS A 126 18.53 -17.69 6.39
C LYS A 126 17.24 -16.95 6.04
N PHE A 127 16.43 -16.61 7.04
CA PHE A 127 15.17 -15.87 6.84
C PHE A 127 15.42 -14.58 6.04
N LYS A 128 16.36 -13.74 6.49
CA LYS A 128 16.68 -12.46 5.85
C LYS A 128 17.20 -12.63 4.42
N ALA A 129 18.10 -13.58 4.20
CA ALA A 129 18.64 -13.85 2.87
C ALA A 129 17.56 -14.34 1.90
N GLU A 130 16.70 -15.24 2.33
CA GLU A 130 15.65 -15.81 1.49
C GLU A 130 14.51 -14.82 1.25
N LEU A 131 14.09 -14.05 2.26
CA LEU A 131 13.08 -12.98 2.07
C LEU A 131 13.59 -11.93 1.08
N THR A 132 14.87 -11.55 1.19
CA THR A 132 15.51 -10.64 0.24
C THR A 132 15.44 -11.19 -1.19
N LYS A 133 15.73 -12.48 -1.39
CA LYS A 133 15.65 -13.14 -2.70
C LYS A 133 14.22 -13.14 -3.24
N LYS A 134 13.23 -13.47 -2.39
CA LYS A 134 11.81 -13.50 -2.77
C LYS A 134 11.30 -12.10 -3.19
N LEU A 135 11.63 -11.06 -2.42
CA LEU A 135 11.25 -9.69 -2.75
C LEU A 135 11.91 -9.19 -4.05
N ARG A 136 13.20 -9.51 -4.27
CA ARG A 136 13.87 -9.16 -5.54
C ARG A 136 13.26 -9.85 -6.75
N ALA A 137 12.82 -11.09 -6.59
CA ALA A 137 12.19 -11.85 -7.68
C ALA A 137 10.77 -11.30 -8.02
N ALA A 138 10.11 -10.68 -7.05
CA ALA A 138 8.78 -10.09 -7.22
C ALA A 138 8.81 -8.67 -7.80
N LEU A 139 9.92 -7.94 -7.68
CA LEU A 139 10.13 -6.61 -8.28
C LEU A 139 10.37 -6.69 -9.79
#